data_195f09370fdeaa92519ad876841f96bb
#
_entry.id   195f09370fdeaa92519ad876841f96bb
#
_cell.length_a   1.000
_cell.length_b   1.000
_cell.length_c   1.000
_cell.angle_alpha   90.00
_cell.angle_beta   90.00
_cell.angle_gamma   90.00
#
_symmetry.space_group_name_H-M   'P 1'
#
loop_
_entity.id
_entity.type
_entity.pdbx_description
1 polymer ?
#
loop_
_entity_poly.entity_id
_entity_poly.type
_entity_poly.pdbx_seq_one_letter_code
_entity_poly.pdbx_strand_id
1 'polypeptide(L)'
;MTIPLIYQHFLDQILTKHNAYGEHLQPACGAKELADLEARAREELGVEIPPGYARFLRQHNGLNWNGFFIYASKTVLIVGYTDRFIEGFIDANLDFRGGGWENELILFGDSNLDVYVYDPSKKKYSARDRVSLDEAESYASFEEMITEVLRRHL
;
A
#
# COMPACT_ATOMS: atom_id res chain seq x y z
N MET A 1 -10.31 2.88 -23.87
CA MET A 1 -10.58 4.07 -23.03
C MET A 1 -9.88 3.93 -21.70
N THR A 2 -9.06 4.89 -21.36
CA THR A 2 -8.35 4.86 -20.07
C THR A 2 -9.27 5.39 -18.99
N ILE A 3 -9.55 4.58 -17.98
CA ILE A 3 -10.29 5.04 -16.81
C ILE A 3 -9.35 5.92 -15.99
N PRO A 4 -9.71 7.17 -15.70
CA PRO A 4 -8.87 8.02 -14.85
C PRO A 4 -8.69 7.37 -13.49
N LEU A 5 -7.47 7.39 -12.97
CA LEU A 5 -7.21 6.94 -11.61
C LEU A 5 -7.75 8.01 -10.66
N ILE A 6 -8.89 7.73 -10.03
CA ILE A 6 -9.58 8.69 -9.16
C ILE A 6 -8.67 9.15 -8.02
N TYR A 7 -7.84 8.26 -7.47
CA TYR A 7 -6.92 8.62 -6.40
C TYR A 7 -5.81 9.58 -6.85
N GLN A 8 -5.57 9.73 -8.16
CA GLN A 8 -4.53 10.65 -8.66
C GLN A 8 -4.77 12.09 -8.19
N HIS A 9 -6.02 12.50 -8.15
CA HIS A 9 -6.39 13.83 -7.64
C HIS A 9 -5.90 14.04 -6.20
N PHE A 10 -6.05 13.03 -5.36
CA PHE A 10 -5.59 13.10 -3.96
C PHE A 10 -4.07 13.03 -3.85
N LEU A 11 -3.42 12.24 -4.71
CA LEU A 11 -1.95 12.22 -4.76
C LEU A 11 -1.40 13.59 -5.16
N ASP A 12 -2.04 14.26 -6.11
CA ASP A 12 -1.64 15.61 -6.53
C ASP A 12 -1.78 16.62 -5.38
N GLN A 13 -2.81 16.50 -4.57
CA GLN A 13 -2.98 17.33 -3.38
C GLN A 13 -1.89 17.05 -2.34
N ILE A 14 -1.55 15.78 -2.12
CA ILE A 14 -0.47 15.37 -1.22
C ILE A 14 0.86 15.94 -1.73
N LEU A 15 1.12 15.84 -3.03
CA LEU A 15 2.34 16.37 -3.63
C LEU A 15 2.47 17.88 -3.37
N THR A 16 1.39 18.62 -3.54
CA THR A 16 1.37 20.06 -3.26
C THR A 16 1.72 20.35 -1.81
N LYS A 17 1.16 19.58 -0.86
CA LYS A 17 1.46 19.73 0.57
C LYS A 17 2.90 19.32 0.89
N HIS A 18 3.41 18.25 0.32
CA HIS A 18 4.80 17.83 0.46
C HIS A 18 5.76 18.94 0.01
N ASN A 19 5.50 19.53 -1.16
CA ASN A 19 6.32 20.60 -1.71
C ASN A 19 6.37 21.81 -0.77
N ALA A 20 5.25 22.14 -0.12
CA ALA A 20 5.18 23.23 0.83
C ALA A 20 6.07 23.02 2.06
N TYR A 21 6.36 21.75 2.41
CA TYR A 21 7.23 21.41 3.53
C TYR A 21 8.61 20.90 3.08
N GLY A 22 8.95 21.02 1.79
CA GLY A 22 10.21 20.53 1.25
C GLY A 22 10.30 19.00 1.17
N GLU A 23 9.19 18.33 1.20
CA GLU A 23 9.10 16.87 1.08
C GLU A 23 8.71 16.44 -0.33
N HIS A 24 8.88 15.17 -0.64
CA HIS A 24 8.60 14.61 -1.96
C HIS A 24 7.88 13.28 -1.86
N LEU A 25 7.04 12.97 -2.86
CA LEU A 25 6.51 11.64 -3.02
C LEU A 25 7.62 10.68 -3.46
N GLN A 26 7.45 9.38 -3.11
CA GLN A 26 8.41 8.36 -3.54
C GLN A 26 8.48 8.28 -5.07
N PRO A 27 9.68 8.00 -5.63
CA PRO A 27 9.80 7.78 -7.07
C PRO A 27 9.11 6.49 -7.48
N ALA A 28 8.91 6.32 -8.79
CA ALA A 28 8.31 5.12 -9.35
C ALA A 28 9.15 3.87 -9.05
N CYS A 29 8.47 2.75 -8.85
CA CYS A 29 9.11 1.45 -8.81
C CYS A 29 9.59 1.08 -10.21
N GLY A 30 10.84 0.66 -10.36
CA GLY A 30 11.37 0.19 -11.62
C GLY A 30 10.76 -1.12 -12.08
N ALA A 31 10.82 -1.38 -13.38
CA ALA A 31 10.25 -2.60 -13.96
C ALA A 31 10.89 -3.87 -13.36
N LYS A 32 12.20 -3.87 -13.15
CA LYS A 32 12.90 -5.00 -12.55
C LYS A 32 12.48 -5.21 -11.10
N GLU A 33 12.38 -4.13 -10.32
CA GLU A 33 11.96 -4.20 -8.92
C GLU A 33 10.55 -4.74 -8.81
N LEU A 34 9.66 -4.34 -9.70
CA LEU A 34 8.29 -4.85 -9.71
C LEU A 34 8.23 -6.33 -10.09
N ALA A 35 9.02 -6.75 -11.08
CA ALA A 35 9.12 -8.16 -11.46
C ALA A 35 9.67 -9.01 -10.30
N ASP A 36 10.69 -8.52 -9.60
CA ASP A 36 11.25 -9.20 -8.42
C ASP A 36 10.19 -9.32 -7.31
N LEU A 37 9.40 -8.28 -7.09
CA LEU A 37 8.30 -8.30 -6.12
C LEU A 37 7.26 -9.35 -6.50
N GLU A 38 6.85 -9.40 -7.75
CA GLU A 38 5.87 -10.36 -8.23
C GLU A 38 6.34 -11.80 -8.04
N ALA A 39 7.62 -12.07 -8.35
CA ALA A 39 8.22 -13.39 -8.16
C ALA A 39 8.28 -13.77 -6.68
N ARG A 40 8.73 -12.86 -5.82
CA ARG A 40 8.81 -13.12 -4.38
C ARG A 40 7.43 -13.31 -3.74
N ALA A 41 6.44 -12.57 -4.20
CA ALA A 41 5.06 -12.72 -3.69
C ALA A 41 4.55 -14.13 -3.96
N ARG A 42 4.81 -14.67 -5.16
CA ARG A 42 4.43 -16.05 -5.49
C ARG A 42 5.19 -17.07 -4.65
N GLU A 43 6.51 -16.90 -4.52
CA GLU A 43 7.38 -17.86 -3.84
C GLU A 43 7.21 -17.83 -2.32
N GLU A 44 7.15 -16.65 -1.73
CA GLU A 44 7.19 -16.49 -0.27
C GLU A 44 5.80 -16.39 0.36
N LEU A 45 4.82 -15.87 -0.36
CA LEU A 45 3.47 -15.65 0.14
C LEU A 45 2.40 -16.49 -0.56
N GLY A 46 2.71 -17.02 -1.74
CA GLY A 46 1.73 -17.76 -2.54
C GLY A 46 0.64 -16.88 -3.12
N VAL A 47 0.95 -15.59 -3.38
CA VAL A 47 -0.06 -14.63 -3.86
C VAL A 47 0.40 -13.96 -5.15
N GLU A 48 -0.58 -13.53 -5.95
CA GLU A 48 -0.36 -12.69 -7.12
C GLU A 48 -0.50 -11.22 -6.71
N ILE A 49 0.37 -10.37 -7.25
CA ILE A 49 0.25 -8.93 -7.04
C ILE A 49 -0.93 -8.39 -7.83
N PRO A 50 -1.91 -7.75 -7.19
CA PRO A 50 -3.06 -7.19 -7.92
C PRO A 50 -2.61 -6.10 -8.91
N PRO A 51 -3.23 -6.06 -10.11
CA PRO A 51 -2.87 -5.04 -11.12
C PRO A 51 -3.00 -3.60 -10.61
N GLY A 52 -3.97 -3.31 -9.76
CA GLY A 52 -4.16 -1.97 -9.19
C GLY A 52 -3.01 -1.56 -8.29
N TYR A 53 -2.51 -2.47 -7.46
CA TYR A 53 -1.35 -2.20 -6.61
C TYR A 53 -0.08 -2.03 -7.47
N ALA A 54 0.13 -2.91 -8.45
CA ALA A 54 1.26 -2.78 -9.38
C ALA A 54 1.24 -1.43 -10.10
N ARG A 55 0.08 -0.98 -10.52
CA ARG A 55 -0.08 0.33 -11.17
C ARG A 55 0.29 1.47 -10.24
N PHE A 56 -0.11 1.39 -8.97
CA PHE A 56 0.27 2.37 -7.97
C PHE A 56 1.80 2.43 -7.81
N LEU A 57 2.45 1.27 -7.68
CA LEU A 57 3.90 1.20 -7.51
C LEU A 57 4.66 1.76 -8.71
N ARG A 58 4.12 1.62 -9.92
CA ARG A 58 4.74 2.21 -11.12
C ARG A 58 4.71 3.73 -11.12
N GLN A 59 3.86 4.35 -10.30
CA GLN A 59 3.83 5.79 -10.10
C GLN A 59 4.69 6.20 -8.91
N HIS A 60 4.51 5.51 -7.78
CA HIS A 60 5.22 5.78 -6.52
C HIS A 60 5.50 4.46 -5.82
N ASN A 61 6.76 4.23 -5.50
CA ASN A 61 7.16 3.01 -4.80
C ASN A 61 6.87 3.13 -3.30
N GLY A 62 5.60 3.01 -2.96
CA GLY A 62 5.10 3.20 -1.61
C GLY A 62 4.65 4.62 -1.34
N LEU A 63 4.06 4.84 -0.19
CA LEU A 63 3.57 6.15 0.23
C LEU A 63 3.69 6.29 1.74
N ASN A 64 4.06 7.49 2.17
CA ASN A 64 4.05 7.92 3.56
C ASN A 64 3.37 9.28 3.64
N TRP A 65 2.22 9.35 4.30
CA TRP A 65 1.50 10.59 4.46
C TRP A 65 0.61 10.57 5.71
N ASN A 66 0.79 11.55 6.61
CA ASN A 66 -0.05 11.72 7.80
C ASN A 66 -0.25 10.43 8.63
N GLY A 67 0.81 9.62 8.80
CA GLY A 67 0.72 8.36 9.52
C GLY A 67 0.08 7.21 8.74
N PHE A 68 -0.21 7.44 7.48
CA PHE A 68 -0.73 6.44 6.55
C PHE A 68 0.41 5.96 5.65
N PHE A 69 0.51 4.63 5.48
CA PHE A 69 1.54 4.00 4.65
C PHE A 69 0.93 3.05 3.63
N ILE A 70 1.44 3.11 2.40
CA ILE A 70 1.28 2.03 1.41
C ILE A 70 2.65 1.40 1.26
N TYR A 71 2.72 0.07 1.33
CA TYR A 71 4.00 -0.64 1.30
C TYR A 71 4.69 -0.52 -0.07
N ALA A 72 6.02 -0.49 -0.03
CA ALA A 72 6.88 -0.41 -1.21
C ALA A 72 7.17 -1.81 -1.77
N SER A 73 7.87 -1.87 -2.91
CA SER A 73 8.30 -3.14 -3.52
C SER A 73 9.27 -3.92 -2.62
N LYS A 74 10.06 -3.20 -1.83
CA LYS A 74 10.92 -3.70 -0.76
C LYS A 74 11.04 -2.59 0.27
N THR A 75 11.53 -2.87 1.47
CA THR A 75 11.77 -1.84 2.47
C THR A 75 12.76 -0.83 1.92
N VAL A 76 12.37 0.43 1.85
CA VAL A 76 13.17 1.51 1.26
C VAL A 76 13.18 2.74 2.15
N LEU A 77 14.23 3.54 2.03
CA LEU A 77 14.28 4.86 2.68
C LEU A 77 13.21 5.77 2.08
N ILE A 78 12.58 6.55 2.95
CA ILE A 78 11.71 7.64 2.52
C ILE A 78 12.58 8.71 1.88
N VAL A 79 12.21 9.18 0.69
CA VAL A 79 12.93 10.23 -0.01
C VAL A 79 13.12 11.44 0.90
N GLY A 80 14.38 11.91 1.01
CA GLY A 80 14.75 13.04 1.87
C GLY A 80 15.10 12.67 3.30
N TYR A 81 14.98 11.41 3.68
CA TYR A 81 15.33 10.93 5.02
C TYR A 81 16.49 9.94 4.96
N THR A 82 17.24 9.84 6.07
CA THR A 82 18.37 8.92 6.20
C THR A 82 18.09 7.78 7.18
N ASP A 83 17.00 7.88 7.95
CA ASP A 83 16.68 6.98 9.05
C ASP A 83 15.20 6.60 9.13
N ARG A 84 14.41 6.96 8.12
CA ARG A 84 12.98 6.61 8.05
C ARG A 84 12.70 5.81 6.81
N PHE A 85 11.89 4.74 6.98
CA PHE A 85 11.65 3.75 5.92
C PHE A 85 10.16 3.55 5.67
N ILE A 86 9.84 3.17 4.43
CA ILE A 86 8.57 2.56 4.09
C ILE A 86 8.82 1.06 4.03
N GLU A 87 8.01 0.29 4.75
CA GLU A 87 8.14 -1.16 4.79
C GLU A 87 7.81 -1.77 3.43
N GLY A 88 8.54 -2.83 3.06
CA GLY A 88 8.27 -3.59 1.85
C GLY A 88 7.08 -4.51 2.00
N PHE A 89 6.37 -4.74 0.90
CA PHE A 89 5.18 -5.60 0.88
C PHE A 89 5.45 -7.00 1.42
N ILE A 90 6.56 -7.63 0.99
CA ILE A 90 6.90 -8.98 1.46
C ILE A 90 7.19 -8.98 2.96
N ASP A 91 8.03 -8.05 3.41
CA ASP A 91 8.41 -7.96 4.83
C ASP A 91 7.19 -7.74 5.73
N ALA A 92 6.32 -6.83 5.34
CA ALA A 92 5.10 -6.52 6.10
C ALA A 92 4.18 -7.74 6.22
N ASN A 93 4.00 -8.47 5.12
CA ASN A 93 3.14 -9.65 5.12
C ASN A 93 3.74 -10.81 5.89
N LEU A 94 5.06 -11.03 5.80
CA LEU A 94 5.72 -12.07 6.59
C LEU A 94 5.63 -11.76 8.09
N ASP A 95 5.85 -10.52 8.49
CA ASP A 95 5.71 -10.09 9.88
C ASP A 95 4.30 -10.30 10.40
N PHE A 96 3.30 -9.96 9.60
CA PHE A 96 1.90 -10.15 9.95
C PHE A 96 1.58 -11.62 10.19
N ARG A 97 2.04 -12.50 9.30
CA ARG A 97 1.83 -13.95 9.42
C ARG A 97 2.57 -14.55 10.62
N GLY A 98 3.78 -14.03 10.90
CA GLY A 98 4.58 -14.44 12.04
C GLY A 98 3.98 -14.08 13.38
N GLY A 99 3.08 -13.09 13.43
CA GLY A 99 2.35 -12.69 14.62
C GLY A 99 1.20 -13.60 15.04
N GLY A 100 1.01 -14.73 14.35
CA GLY A 100 -0.04 -15.70 14.67
C GLY A 100 -1.37 -15.42 13.98
N TRP A 101 -1.42 -14.42 13.12
CA TRP A 101 -2.61 -14.13 12.33
C TRP A 101 -2.74 -15.12 11.17
N GLU A 102 -3.97 -15.42 10.79
CA GLU A 102 -4.22 -16.37 9.72
C GLU A 102 -3.68 -15.90 8.37
N ASN A 103 -3.19 -16.85 7.56
CA ASN A 103 -2.56 -16.61 6.27
C ASN A 103 -3.55 -16.19 5.17
N GLU A 104 -4.72 -15.69 5.54
CA GLU A 104 -5.81 -15.43 4.60
C GLU A 104 -5.89 -13.99 4.13
N LEU A 105 -5.25 -13.07 4.85
CA LEU A 105 -5.28 -11.66 4.50
C LEU A 105 -3.96 -11.23 3.87
N ILE A 106 -4.06 -10.36 2.88
CA ILE A 106 -2.90 -9.78 2.21
C ILE A 106 -2.90 -8.29 2.52
N LEU A 107 -1.82 -7.81 3.13
CA LEU A 107 -1.69 -6.41 3.56
C LEU A 107 -1.07 -5.56 2.46
N PHE A 108 -1.59 -4.35 2.27
CA PHE A 108 -1.05 -3.36 1.32
C PHE A 108 -0.59 -2.08 2.01
N GLY A 109 -1.01 -1.84 3.22
CA GLY A 109 -0.66 -0.65 3.95
C GLY A 109 -1.24 -0.64 5.34
N ASP A 110 -0.93 0.43 6.08
CA ASP A 110 -1.47 0.60 7.43
C ASP A 110 -1.52 2.08 7.82
N SER A 111 -2.23 2.33 8.90
CA SER A 111 -2.24 3.61 9.60
C SER A 111 -2.18 3.34 11.09
N ASN A 112 -2.28 4.39 11.92
CA ASN A 112 -2.26 4.21 13.37
C ASN A 112 -3.41 3.32 13.88
N LEU A 113 -4.54 3.32 13.20
CA LEU A 113 -5.77 2.64 13.63
C LEU A 113 -6.11 1.41 12.79
N ASP A 114 -5.74 1.39 11.52
CA ASP A 114 -6.22 0.40 10.56
C ASP A 114 -5.11 -0.29 9.81
N VAL A 115 -5.43 -1.48 9.27
CA VAL A 115 -4.66 -2.15 8.22
C VAL A 115 -5.53 -2.24 6.98
N TYR A 116 -4.91 -2.18 5.81
CA TYR A 116 -5.59 -2.20 4.51
C TYR A 116 -5.25 -3.50 3.81
N VAL A 117 -6.28 -4.31 3.58
CA VAL A 117 -6.08 -5.72 3.22
C VAL A 117 -6.94 -6.16 2.04
N TYR A 118 -6.53 -7.28 1.41
CA TYR A 118 -7.35 -8.07 0.53
C TYR A 118 -7.68 -9.40 1.20
N ASP A 119 -8.94 -9.79 1.17
CA ASP A 119 -9.41 -11.09 1.66
C ASP A 119 -9.72 -12.00 0.46
N PRO A 120 -8.85 -12.98 0.15
CA PRO A 120 -9.07 -13.86 -1.00
C PRO A 120 -10.33 -14.71 -0.90
N SER A 121 -10.76 -15.07 0.31
CA SER A 121 -11.95 -15.90 0.52
C SER A 121 -13.23 -15.15 0.15
N LYS A 122 -13.28 -13.86 0.43
CA LYS A 122 -14.42 -12.99 0.12
C LYS A 122 -14.24 -12.21 -1.16
N LYS A 123 -13.05 -12.25 -1.75
CA LYS A 123 -12.67 -11.52 -2.97
C LYS A 123 -12.95 -10.02 -2.87
N LYS A 124 -12.62 -9.43 -1.73
CA LYS A 124 -12.79 -7.99 -1.54
C LYS A 124 -11.67 -7.38 -0.72
N TYR A 125 -11.48 -6.09 -0.92
CA TYR A 125 -10.57 -5.25 -0.14
C TYR A 125 -11.30 -4.69 1.06
N SER A 126 -10.59 -4.43 2.14
CA SER A 126 -11.19 -3.84 3.34
C SER A 126 -10.18 -3.06 4.17
N ALA A 127 -10.71 -2.10 4.93
CA ALA A 127 -10.02 -1.47 6.03
C ALA A 127 -10.46 -2.20 7.31
N ARG A 128 -9.50 -2.68 8.09
CA ARG A 128 -9.76 -3.44 9.31
C ARG A 128 -9.07 -2.79 10.49
N ASP A 129 -9.68 -2.89 11.66
CA ASP A 129 -9.06 -2.43 12.89
C ASP A 129 -7.73 -3.14 13.11
N ARG A 130 -6.69 -2.38 13.43
CA ARG A 130 -5.32 -2.89 13.55
C ARG A 130 -5.17 -3.92 14.66
N VAL A 131 -5.97 -3.80 15.71
CA VAL A 131 -5.89 -4.67 16.90
C VAL A 131 -6.84 -5.86 16.79
N SER A 132 -8.11 -5.61 16.52
CA SER A 132 -9.14 -6.66 16.47
C SER A 132 -9.26 -7.35 15.13
N LEU A 133 -8.80 -6.71 14.04
CA LEU A 133 -9.02 -7.10 12.65
C LEU A 133 -10.49 -7.11 12.22
N ASP A 134 -11.35 -6.47 12.99
CA ASP A 134 -12.74 -6.29 12.62
C ASP A 134 -12.83 -5.39 11.38
N GLU A 135 -13.68 -5.78 10.43
CA GLU A 135 -13.88 -5.04 9.19
C GLU A 135 -14.65 -3.76 9.48
N ALA A 136 -14.01 -2.61 9.19
CA ALA A 136 -14.68 -1.30 9.29
C ALA A 136 -15.41 -0.97 7.99
N GLU A 137 -14.75 -1.18 6.84
CA GLU A 137 -15.31 -0.93 5.52
C GLU A 137 -14.75 -1.89 4.49
N SER A 138 -15.52 -2.16 3.43
CA SER A 138 -15.07 -3.00 2.33
C SER A 138 -15.19 -2.29 0.99
N TYR A 139 -14.38 -2.73 0.03
CA TYR A 139 -14.23 -2.10 -1.28
C TYR A 139 -14.09 -3.18 -2.35
N ALA A 140 -14.56 -2.89 -3.57
CA ALA A 140 -14.53 -3.83 -4.67
C ALA A 140 -13.15 -3.94 -5.34
N SER A 141 -12.33 -2.88 -5.25
CA SER A 141 -11.02 -2.84 -5.93
C SER A 141 -9.97 -2.15 -5.07
N PHE A 142 -8.69 -2.37 -5.41
CA PHE A 142 -7.58 -1.66 -4.79
C PHE A 142 -7.74 -0.14 -4.99
N GLU A 143 -8.08 0.29 -6.19
CA GLU A 143 -8.23 1.71 -6.53
C GLU A 143 -9.32 2.37 -5.69
N GLU A 144 -10.45 1.69 -5.51
CA GLU A 144 -11.53 2.20 -4.68
C GLU A 144 -11.09 2.34 -3.21
N MET A 145 -10.42 1.32 -2.69
CA MET A 145 -9.89 1.34 -1.33
C MET A 145 -8.91 2.50 -1.12
N ILE A 146 -7.93 2.64 -2.02
CA ILE A 146 -6.89 3.65 -1.87
C ILE A 146 -7.45 5.06 -2.04
N THR A 147 -8.42 5.23 -2.93
CA THR A 147 -9.10 6.51 -3.13
C THR A 147 -9.77 6.97 -1.83
N GLU A 148 -10.52 6.09 -1.19
CA GLU A 148 -11.23 6.41 0.04
C GLU A 148 -10.27 6.68 1.20
N VAL A 149 -9.23 5.87 1.33
CA VAL A 149 -8.24 6.02 2.39
C VAL A 149 -7.47 7.32 2.23
N LEU A 150 -7.04 7.67 1.02
CA LEU A 150 -6.36 8.93 0.74
C LEU A 150 -7.25 10.12 1.06
N ARG A 151 -8.53 10.05 0.66
CA ARG A 151 -9.49 11.12 0.92
C ARG A 151 -9.60 11.42 2.42
N ARG A 152 -9.59 10.40 3.25
CA ARG A 152 -9.70 10.55 4.71
C ARG A 152 -8.45 11.09 5.38
N HIS A 153 -7.28 10.91 4.76
CA HIS A 153 -6.00 11.29 5.35
C HIS A 153 -5.44 12.61 4.81
N LEU A 154 -6.18 13.31 3.98
CA LEU A 154 -5.75 14.61 3.42
C LEU A 154 -5.68 15.72 4.47
#